data_b4a215bd199eff175876a35487651cde
#
_entry.id   b4a215bd199eff175876a35487651cde
#
_cell.length_a   1.000
_cell.length_b   1.000
_cell.length_c   1.000
_cell.angle_alpha   90.00
_cell.angle_beta   90.00
_cell.angle_gamma   90.00
#
_symmetry.space_group_name_H-M   'P 1'
#
loop_
_entity.id
_entity.type
_entity.pdbx_description
1 polymer ?
#
loop_
_entity_poly.entity_id
_entity_poly.type
_entity_poly.pdbx_seq_one_letter_code
_entity_poly.pdbx_strand_id
1 'polypeptide(L)'
;MHELGIVFHIIRTVEDVARQNDVTRIRRVTLQLGEVSGVVESYLQDCWKWAAAKSKLLPGAVLTVETIPAVTVCEDCGQQYPTVQFGRTCPHCQSPRTHLLQGHEMLIKEIEAVETEPTAPERA
;
A
#
# COMPACT_ATOMS: atom_id res chain seq x y z
N MET A 1 -11.30 -3.52 -9.87
CA MET A 1 -10.76 -2.48 -9.00
C MET A 1 -10.16 -1.37 -9.84
N HIS A 2 -10.38 -0.15 -9.46
CA HIS A 2 -9.91 1.00 -10.25
C HIS A 2 -8.54 1.44 -9.77
N GLU A 3 -7.50 0.81 -10.30
CA GLU A 3 -6.13 1.07 -9.87
C GLU A 3 -5.71 2.53 -10.09
N LEU A 4 -6.17 3.15 -11.15
CA LEU A 4 -5.84 4.56 -11.40
C LEU A 4 -6.41 5.47 -10.30
N GLY A 5 -7.64 5.20 -9.84
CA GLY A 5 -8.23 5.95 -8.75
C GLY A 5 -7.46 5.78 -7.46
N ILE A 6 -6.97 4.58 -7.21
CA ILE A 6 -6.14 4.30 -6.04
C ILE A 6 -4.85 5.09 -6.11
N VAL A 7 -4.21 5.10 -7.27
CA VAL A 7 -2.96 5.85 -7.48
C VAL A 7 -3.19 7.35 -7.25
N PHE A 8 -4.26 7.91 -7.77
CA PHE A 8 -4.57 9.32 -7.54
C PHE A 8 -4.78 9.62 -6.06
N HIS A 9 -5.44 8.72 -5.34
CA HIS A 9 -5.63 8.88 -3.90
C HIS A 9 -4.28 8.86 -3.17
N ILE A 10 -3.42 7.91 -3.51
CA ILE A 10 -2.09 7.82 -2.91
C ILE A 10 -1.30 9.09 -3.18
N ILE A 11 -1.30 9.56 -4.42
CA ILE A 11 -0.53 10.75 -4.79
C ILE A 11 -1.03 11.98 -4.04
N ARG A 12 -2.36 12.17 -3.94
CA ARG A 12 -2.90 13.30 -3.20
C ARG A 12 -2.50 13.25 -1.73
N THR A 13 -2.57 12.06 -1.13
CA THR A 13 -2.18 11.90 0.28
C THR A 13 -0.71 12.21 0.48
N VAL A 14 0.14 11.70 -0.42
CA VAL A 14 1.58 11.94 -0.36
C VAL A 14 1.89 13.43 -0.55
N GLU A 15 1.21 14.08 -1.47
CA GLU A 15 1.40 15.51 -1.70
C GLU A 15 1.01 16.33 -0.49
N ASP A 16 -0.08 15.95 0.19
CA ASP A 16 -0.51 16.64 1.40
C ASP A 16 0.51 16.47 2.52
N VAL A 17 1.01 15.27 2.73
CA VAL A 17 2.02 15.01 3.76
C VAL A 17 3.30 15.76 3.45
N ALA A 18 3.72 15.77 2.20
CA ALA A 18 4.93 16.46 1.78
C ALA A 18 4.82 17.96 2.04
N ARG A 19 3.65 18.54 1.73
CA ARG A 19 3.41 19.96 1.95
C ARG A 19 3.48 20.32 3.43
N GLN A 20 2.93 19.46 4.29
CA GLN A 20 2.95 19.67 5.72
C GLN A 20 4.35 19.57 6.33
N ASN A 21 5.26 18.90 5.63
CA ASN A 21 6.61 18.66 6.12
C ASN A 21 7.69 19.38 5.29
N ASP A 22 7.27 20.29 4.42
CA ASP A 22 8.19 21.08 3.58
C ASP A 22 9.08 20.20 2.71
N VAL A 23 8.55 19.06 2.24
CA VAL A 23 9.27 18.17 1.36
C VAL A 23 8.93 18.54 -0.08
N THR A 24 9.96 18.66 -0.93
CA THR A 24 9.79 19.09 -2.31
C THR A 24 10.00 17.96 -3.32
N ARG A 25 10.52 16.83 -2.89
CA ARG A 25 10.75 15.69 -3.78
C ARG A 25 10.65 14.40 -3.02
N ILE A 26 9.95 13.43 -3.61
CA ILE A 26 9.75 12.11 -3.02
C ILE A 26 10.49 11.10 -3.88
N ARG A 27 11.21 10.19 -3.23
CA ARG A 27 11.97 9.14 -3.91
C ARG A 27 11.20 7.83 -3.98
N ARG A 28 10.47 7.48 -2.94
CA ARG A 28 9.77 6.20 -2.84
C ARG A 28 8.54 6.33 -1.96
N VAL A 29 7.51 5.60 -2.35
CA VAL A 29 6.32 5.39 -1.53
C VAL A 29 6.17 3.90 -1.32
N THR A 30 6.05 3.46 -0.08
CA THR A 30 5.83 2.05 0.25
C THR A 30 4.39 1.86 0.66
N LEU A 31 3.71 0.96 -0.05
CA LEU A 31 2.30 0.66 0.14
C LEU A 31 2.16 -0.74 0.70
N GLN A 32 1.33 -0.92 1.72
CA GLN A 32 0.94 -2.25 2.19
C GLN A 32 -0.40 -2.60 1.56
N LEU A 33 -0.41 -3.73 0.84
CA LEU A 33 -1.56 -4.15 0.05
C LEU A 33 -1.95 -5.55 0.46
N GLY A 34 -3.19 -5.72 0.91
CA GLY A 34 -3.68 -7.01 1.35
C GLY A 34 -3.78 -8.00 0.20
N GLU A 35 -3.50 -9.26 0.51
CA GLU A 35 -3.50 -10.34 -0.47
C GLU A 35 -4.85 -10.48 -1.17
N VAL A 36 -5.95 -10.18 -0.47
CA VAL A 36 -7.29 -10.28 -1.03
C VAL A 36 -7.95 -8.90 -1.21
N SER A 37 -7.14 -7.87 -1.37
CA SER A 37 -7.64 -6.52 -1.56
C SER A 37 -8.36 -6.32 -2.90
N GLY A 38 -8.13 -7.20 -3.86
CA GLY A 38 -8.69 -7.07 -5.19
C GLY A 38 -7.90 -6.16 -6.11
N VAL A 39 -6.80 -5.60 -5.64
CA VAL A 39 -5.96 -4.71 -6.45
C VAL A 39 -4.91 -5.56 -7.19
N VAL A 40 -4.80 -5.33 -8.48
CA VAL A 40 -3.82 -6.03 -9.31
C VAL A 40 -2.55 -5.19 -9.34
N GLU A 41 -1.48 -5.70 -8.74
CA GLU A 41 -0.26 -4.91 -8.56
C GLU A 41 0.34 -4.44 -9.88
N SER A 42 0.35 -5.28 -10.92
CA SER A 42 0.93 -4.88 -12.20
C SER A 42 0.20 -3.67 -12.80
N TYR A 43 -1.12 -3.64 -12.69
CA TYR A 43 -1.90 -2.50 -13.16
C TYR A 43 -1.65 -1.28 -12.30
N LEU A 44 -1.52 -1.48 -10.98
CA LEU A 44 -1.23 -0.39 -10.07
C LEU A 44 0.11 0.25 -10.42
N GLN A 45 1.13 -0.56 -10.71
CA GLN A 45 2.45 -0.05 -11.08
C GLN A 45 2.40 0.72 -12.40
N ASP A 46 1.64 0.24 -13.38
CA ASP A 46 1.51 0.94 -14.65
C ASP A 46 0.84 2.30 -14.46
N CYS A 47 -0.23 2.34 -13.66
CA CYS A 47 -0.91 3.59 -13.35
C CYS A 47 0.00 4.55 -12.58
N TRP A 48 0.80 4.00 -11.67
CA TRP A 48 1.74 4.80 -10.90
C TRP A 48 2.76 5.50 -11.79
N LYS A 49 3.37 4.77 -12.70
CA LYS A 49 4.36 5.34 -13.61
C LYS A 49 3.79 6.52 -14.38
N TRP A 50 2.57 6.34 -14.89
CA TRP A 50 1.92 7.37 -15.69
C TRP A 50 1.58 8.59 -14.84
N ALA A 51 0.99 8.38 -13.68
CA ALA A 51 0.50 9.48 -12.84
C ALA A 51 1.63 10.19 -12.10
N ALA A 52 2.62 9.43 -11.60
CA ALA A 52 3.73 10.02 -10.87
C ALA A 52 4.56 10.94 -11.76
N ALA A 53 4.68 10.62 -13.04
CA ALA A 53 5.43 11.45 -13.98
C ALA A 53 4.81 12.84 -14.13
N LYS A 54 3.53 12.99 -13.83
CA LYS A 54 2.82 14.26 -13.94
C LYS A 54 2.87 15.08 -12.65
N SER A 55 3.29 14.49 -11.54
CA SER A 55 3.39 15.18 -10.27
C SER A 55 4.71 15.94 -10.17
N LYS A 56 4.70 17.11 -9.55
CA LYS A 56 5.92 17.86 -9.34
C LYS A 56 6.81 17.23 -8.28
N LEU A 57 6.23 16.44 -7.37
CA LEU A 57 6.95 15.81 -6.27
C LEU A 57 7.51 14.45 -6.62
N LEU A 58 6.90 13.76 -7.55
CA LEU A 58 7.07 12.32 -7.72
C LEU A 58 7.70 11.85 -9.03
N PRO A 59 8.30 12.72 -9.87
CA PRO A 59 8.89 12.19 -11.11
C PRO A 59 9.99 11.18 -10.76
N GLY A 60 9.87 9.98 -11.30
CA GLY A 60 10.84 8.93 -11.02
C GLY A 60 10.71 8.25 -9.67
N ALA A 61 9.71 8.62 -8.86
CA ALA A 61 9.50 7.97 -7.58
C ALA A 61 9.08 6.52 -7.77
N VAL A 62 9.58 5.65 -6.91
CA VAL A 62 9.30 4.21 -6.94
C VAL A 62 8.11 3.91 -6.05
N LEU A 63 7.19 3.08 -6.52
CA LEU A 63 6.14 2.53 -5.68
C LEU A 63 6.54 1.12 -5.29
N THR A 64 6.80 0.90 -4.00
CA THR A 64 7.12 -0.41 -3.46
C THR A 64 5.86 -0.96 -2.80
N VAL A 65 5.52 -2.20 -3.11
CA VAL A 65 4.32 -2.84 -2.56
C VAL A 65 4.74 -4.00 -1.67
N GLU A 66 4.27 -3.97 -0.42
CA GLU A 66 4.42 -5.09 0.52
C GLU A 66 3.07 -5.78 0.60
N THR A 67 3.04 -7.06 0.32
CA THR A 67 1.80 -7.83 0.39
C THR A 67 1.56 -8.29 1.82
N ILE A 68 0.36 -8.03 2.33
CA ILE A 68 -0.08 -8.48 3.64
C ILE A 68 -0.86 -9.78 3.44
N PRO A 69 -0.40 -10.90 4.00
CA PRO A 69 -1.09 -12.18 3.82
C PRO A 69 -2.51 -12.13 4.37
N ALA A 70 -3.44 -12.76 3.68
CA ALA A 70 -4.82 -12.83 4.15
C ALA A 70 -4.97 -13.95 5.17
N VAL A 71 -5.53 -13.61 6.33
CA VAL A 71 -5.76 -14.55 7.43
C VAL A 71 -7.21 -14.43 7.87
N THR A 72 -7.86 -15.58 8.01
CA THR A 72 -9.24 -15.69 8.48
C THR A 72 -9.25 -16.38 9.85
N VAL A 73 -10.18 -16.00 10.72
CA VAL A 73 -10.36 -16.62 12.02
C VAL A 73 -11.75 -17.24 12.09
N CYS A 74 -11.82 -18.45 12.65
CA CYS A 74 -13.09 -19.13 12.90
C CYS A 74 -13.67 -18.64 14.23
N GLU A 75 -14.94 -18.23 14.22
CA GLU A 75 -15.61 -17.76 15.43
C GLU A 75 -15.99 -18.91 16.35
N ASP A 76 -16.10 -20.12 15.83
CA ASP A 76 -16.52 -21.27 16.63
C ASP A 76 -15.35 -21.96 17.34
N CYS A 77 -14.22 -22.16 16.66
CA CYS A 77 -13.08 -22.84 17.27
C CYS A 77 -11.88 -21.94 17.56
N GLY A 78 -11.92 -20.69 17.09
CA GLY A 78 -10.85 -19.73 17.36
C GLY A 78 -9.59 -19.90 16.55
N GLN A 79 -9.51 -20.88 15.67
CA GLN A 79 -8.32 -21.11 14.86
C GLN A 79 -8.21 -20.10 13.75
N GLN A 80 -6.97 -19.70 13.46
CA GLN A 80 -6.66 -18.85 12.33
C GLN A 80 -6.08 -19.69 11.20
N TYR A 81 -6.33 -19.26 9.96
CA TYR A 81 -5.85 -20.03 8.82
C TYR A 81 -5.69 -19.13 7.60
N PRO A 82 -4.87 -19.54 6.60
CA PRO A 82 -4.68 -18.75 5.38
C PRO A 82 -5.96 -18.70 4.56
N THR A 83 -6.43 -17.50 4.28
CA THR A 83 -7.71 -17.28 3.61
C THR A 83 -7.72 -17.82 2.19
N VAL A 84 -6.65 -17.55 1.44
CA VAL A 84 -6.59 -17.91 0.01
C VAL A 84 -6.71 -19.41 -0.17
N GLN A 85 -6.10 -20.17 0.74
CA GLN A 85 -6.08 -21.62 0.65
C GLN A 85 -7.41 -22.25 1.03
N PHE A 86 -8.10 -21.72 2.04
CA PHE A 86 -9.27 -22.40 2.61
C PHE A 86 -10.58 -21.61 2.50
N GLY A 87 -10.52 -20.33 2.16
CA GLY A 87 -11.72 -19.53 1.98
C GLY A 87 -12.46 -19.26 3.27
N ARG A 88 -13.78 -19.38 3.24
CA ARG A 88 -14.63 -18.99 4.36
C ARG A 88 -15.04 -20.16 5.25
N THR A 89 -14.64 -21.37 4.93
CA THR A 89 -14.98 -22.55 5.72
C THR A 89 -13.74 -22.98 6.51
N CYS A 90 -13.88 -23.04 7.83
CA CYS A 90 -12.77 -23.40 8.70
C CYS A 90 -12.27 -24.82 8.38
N PRO A 91 -10.96 -24.99 8.08
CA PRO A 91 -10.44 -26.33 7.81
C PRO A 91 -10.34 -27.20 9.04
N HIS A 92 -10.46 -26.61 10.25
CA HIS A 92 -10.34 -27.37 11.50
C HIS A 92 -11.69 -27.92 11.99
N CYS A 93 -12.75 -27.11 11.91
CA CYS A 93 -14.05 -27.54 12.44
C CYS A 93 -15.18 -27.42 11.42
N GLN A 94 -14.90 -27.04 10.19
CA GLN A 94 -15.86 -26.98 9.09
C GLN A 94 -16.94 -25.92 9.27
N SER A 95 -16.78 -25.00 10.20
CA SER A 95 -17.77 -23.94 10.43
C SER A 95 -17.72 -22.90 9.33
N PRO A 96 -18.87 -22.36 8.89
CA PRO A 96 -18.90 -21.21 7.99
C PRO A 96 -18.85 -19.88 8.74
N ARG A 97 -18.84 -19.90 10.07
CA ARG A 97 -18.84 -18.69 10.89
C ARG A 97 -17.42 -18.19 11.07
N THR A 98 -16.93 -17.51 10.03
CA THR A 98 -15.56 -17.05 9.96
C THR A 98 -15.54 -15.60 9.52
N HIS A 99 -14.45 -14.90 9.84
CA HIS A 99 -14.26 -13.55 9.33
C HIS A 99 -12.79 -13.27 9.05
N LEU A 100 -12.56 -12.36 8.13
CA LEU A 100 -11.22 -11.98 7.71
C LEU A 100 -10.57 -11.11 8.78
N LEU A 101 -9.41 -11.50 9.26
CA LEU A 101 -8.62 -10.71 10.21
C LEU A 101 -7.78 -9.66 9.52
N GLN A 102 -7.14 -10.04 8.44
CA GLN A 102 -6.27 -9.16 7.68
C GLN A 102 -6.19 -9.66 6.25
N GLY A 103 -5.75 -8.79 5.35
CA GLY A 103 -5.53 -9.17 3.96
C GLY A 103 -6.27 -8.33 2.94
N HIS A 104 -7.05 -7.32 3.38
CA HIS A 104 -7.73 -6.42 2.44
C HIS A 104 -7.27 -4.97 2.61
N GLU A 105 -6.16 -4.77 3.30
CA GLU A 105 -5.63 -3.43 3.56
C GLU A 105 -5.13 -2.74 2.29
N MET A 106 -5.14 -1.42 2.34
CA MET A 106 -4.46 -0.58 1.38
C MET A 106 -3.97 0.62 2.17
N LEU A 107 -2.72 0.55 2.63
CA LEU A 107 -2.16 1.53 3.54
C LEU A 107 -0.83 2.04 3.02
N ILE A 108 -0.61 3.34 3.15
CA ILE A 108 0.69 3.94 2.88
C ILE A 108 1.52 3.72 4.14
N LYS A 109 2.55 2.90 4.02
CA LYS A 109 3.41 2.57 5.16
C LYS A 109 4.49 3.62 5.35
N GLU A 110 5.06 4.11 4.25
CA GLU A 110 6.26 4.93 4.34
C GLU A 110 6.39 5.80 3.11
N ILE A 111 6.87 7.01 3.32
CA ILE A 111 7.16 7.96 2.25
C ILE A 111 8.60 8.39 2.45
N GLU A 112 9.47 8.15 1.45
CA GLU A 112 10.86 8.53 1.51
C GLU A 112 11.11 9.77 0.69
N ALA A 113 11.53 10.83 1.35
CA ALA A 113 11.87 12.07 0.68
C ALA A 113 13.29 11.99 0.13
N VAL A 114 13.54 12.74 -0.92
CA VAL A 114 14.91 12.95 -1.38
C VAL A 114 15.56 13.92 -0.42
N GLU A 115 16.70 13.53 0.16
CA GLU A 115 17.45 14.42 1.03
C GLU A 115 18.10 15.51 0.20
N THR A 116 17.84 16.77 0.56
CA THR A 116 18.55 17.86 -0.04
C THR A 116 19.90 17.96 0.66
N GLU A 117 20.96 18.28 -0.10
CA GLU A 117 22.27 18.50 0.47
C GLU A 117 22.17 19.65 1.46
N PRO A 118 22.65 19.46 2.64
CA PRO A 118 22.64 20.54 3.62
C PRO A 118 23.53 21.67 3.12
N THR A 119 23.86 21.65 2.37
CA THR A 119 24.54 22.34 2.13
C THR A 119 24.85 23.11 1.88
N ALA A 120 24.87 23.00 1.55
CA ALA A 120 25.11 23.39 1.47
C ALA A 120 25.24 24.25 1.60
N PRO A 121 25.25 24.44 1.63
CA PRO A 121 25.42 24.97 1.87
C PRO A 121 25.65 25.41 2.38
N GLU A 122 25.39 25.17 2.79
CA GLU A 122 25.58 25.29 3.45
C GLU A 122 26.45 25.59 3.66
N ARG A 123 26.90 25.62 3.58
CA ARG A 123 27.78 25.67 3.81
C ARG A 123 28.37 26.53 3.42
N ALA A 124 28.44 26.81 3.50
CA ALA A 124 28.87 27.53 3.26
C ALA A 124 29.04 27.94 3.19
#